data_85ac571be74088b03898c4864f36f7bd
#
_entry.id   85ac571be74088b03898c4864f36f7bd
#
_cell.length_a   1.000
_cell.length_b   1.000
_cell.length_c   1.000
_cell.angle_alpha   90.00
_cell.angle_beta   90.00
_cell.angle_gamma   90.00
#
_symmetry.space_group_name_H-M   'P 1'
#
loop_
_entity.id
_entity.type
_entity.pdbx_description
1 polymer ?
#
loop_
_entity_poly.entity_id
_entity_poly.type
_entity_poly.pdbx_seq_one_letter_code
_entity_poly.pdbx_strand_id
1 'polypeptide(L)'
;KLKAKGFTSIGSENNLALFMGDFTGRNATIGVTATDDGKSVFAVAVLFDPSGEWNTLVNTYNYYKDLYTRKYGNPTISKEKNPAHLDSNTALMAEVHQGTVVWGSAWEVTGGNIELSIEKTSGFYEGMVMIRYRDSQNVETKIQKDLEDI
;
A
#
# COMPACT_ATOMS: atom_id res chain seq x y z
N LYS A 1 11.19 10.62 12.82
CA LYS A 1 10.10 9.86 13.47
C LYS A 1 10.21 8.36 13.22
N LEU A 2 10.39 7.92 11.96
CA LEU A 2 10.58 6.51 11.62
C LEU A 2 11.87 5.93 12.20
N LYS A 3 12.99 6.67 12.13
CA LYS A 3 14.25 6.24 12.74
C LYS A 3 14.13 6.01 14.24
N ALA A 4 13.36 6.84 14.94
CA ALA A 4 13.11 6.67 16.37
C ALA A 4 12.31 5.40 16.69
N LYS A 5 11.58 4.84 15.72
CA LYS A 5 10.85 3.58 15.83
C LYS A 5 11.64 2.36 15.35
N GLY A 6 12.94 2.52 15.08
CA GLY A 6 13.82 1.43 14.64
C GLY A 6 13.88 1.21 13.14
N PHE A 7 13.28 2.09 12.31
CA PHE A 7 13.40 2.00 10.87
C PHE A 7 14.72 2.57 10.38
N THR A 8 15.34 1.88 9.43
CA THR A 8 16.62 2.27 8.82
C THR A 8 16.37 2.91 7.46
N SER A 9 16.94 4.09 7.23
CA SER A 9 16.91 4.74 5.92
C SER A 9 17.73 3.92 4.91
N ILE A 10 17.13 3.62 3.75
CA ILE A 10 17.79 2.88 2.66
C ILE A 10 17.97 3.73 1.40
N GLY A 11 17.52 4.97 1.42
CA GLY A 11 17.73 5.89 0.32
C GLY A 11 16.70 7.00 0.30
N SER A 12 17.01 8.03 -0.47
CA SER A 12 16.05 9.10 -0.79
C SER A 12 16.39 9.65 -2.16
N GLU A 13 15.37 9.95 -2.94
CA GLU A 13 15.50 10.55 -4.26
C GLU A 13 14.29 11.44 -4.49
N ASN A 14 14.56 12.69 -4.93
CA ASN A 14 13.52 13.70 -5.10
C ASN A 14 12.70 13.86 -3.82
N ASN A 15 11.38 13.66 -3.89
CA ASN A 15 10.47 13.81 -2.75
C ASN A 15 10.14 12.46 -2.07
N LEU A 16 10.82 11.39 -2.45
CA LEU A 16 10.59 10.04 -1.91
C LEU A 16 11.74 9.63 -1.01
N ALA A 17 11.42 9.24 0.23
CA ALA A 17 12.37 8.62 1.16
C ALA A 17 11.93 7.20 1.45
N LEU A 18 12.89 6.28 1.49
CA LEU A 18 12.66 4.86 1.73
C LEU A 18 13.30 4.40 3.04
N PHE A 19 12.57 3.60 3.77
CA PHE A 19 12.99 3.03 5.05
C PHE A 19 12.65 1.55 5.09
N MET A 20 13.42 0.78 5.86
CA MET A 20 13.12 -0.63 6.16
C MET A 20 13.04 -0.84 7.65
N GLY A 21 12.18 -1.75 8.07
CA GLY A 21 12.05 -2.12 9.47
C GLY A 21 10.86 -3.01 9.74
N ASP A 22 10.56 -3.20 10.99
CA ASP A 22 9.43 -3.99 11.46
C ASP A 22 8.18 -3.12 11.56
N PHE A 23 7.13 -3.51 10.88
CA PHE A 23 5.82 -2.88 10.97
C PHE A 23 4.83 -3.91 11.52
N THR A 24 4.44 -3.73 12.76
CA THR A 24 3.50 -4.64 13.46
C THR A 24 3.93 -6.11 13.46
N GLY A 25 5.23 -6.37 13.63
CA GLY A 25 5.78 -7.72 13.66
C GLY A 25 6.13 -8.30 12.28
N ARG A 26 6.02 -7.52 11.21
CA ARG A 26 6.36 -7.95 9.85
C ARG A 26 7.39 -7.04 9.24
N ASN A 27 8.33 -7.63 8.50
CA ASN A 27 9.30 -6.85 7.76
C ASN A 27 8.60 -6.02 6.67
N ALA A 28 8.94 -4.75 6.58
CA ALA A 28 8.32 -3.84 5.63
C ALA A 28 9.28 -2.79 5.12
N THR A 29 9.01 -2.33 3.89
CA THR A 29 9.63 -1.14 3.32
C THR A 29 8.60 -0.01 3.38
N ILE A 30 9.00 1.14 3.89
CA ILE A 30 8.13 2.31 3.99
C ILE A 30 8.63 3.39 3.05
N GLY A 31 7.77 3.80 2.14
CA GLY A 31 8.00 4.94 1.26
C GLY A 31 7.25 6.16 1.79
N VAL A 32 7.95 7.26 1.98
CA VAL A 32 7.37 8.53 2.40
C VAL A 32 7.54 9.53 1.28
N THR A 33 6.42 10.03 0.75
CA THR A 33 6.42 11.03 -0.31
C THR A 33 6.05 12.38 0.29
N ALA A 34 6.95 13.35 0.11
CA ALA A 34 6.76 14.71 0.59
C ALA A 34 6.20 15.60 -0.51
N THR A 35 5.65 16.74 -0.09
CA THR A 35 5.31 17.85 -1.01
C THR A 35 6.59 18.42 -1.65
N ASP A 36 6.44 19.12 -2.77
CA ASP A 36 7.59 19.65 -3.55
C ASP A 36 8.48 20.59 -2.73
N ASP A 37 7.92 21.28 -1.74
CA ASP A 37 8.68 22.13 -0.83
C ASP A 37 9.38 21.37 0.31
N GLY A 38 9.14 20.06 0.41
CA GLY A 38 9.72 19.19 1.43
C GLY A 38 9.20 19.42 2.85
N LYS A 39 8.19 20.27 3.04
CA LYS A 39 7.69 20.66 4.38
C LYS A 39 6.62 19.75 4.92
N SER A 40 5.91 19.05 4.07
CA SER A 40 4.79 18.19 4.46
C SER A 40 4.88 16.83 3.79
N VAL A 41 4.29 15.82 4.42
CA VAL A 41 4.13 14.48 3.85
C VAL A 41 2.75 14.41 3.21
N PHE A 42 2.67 13.95 1.95
CA PHE A 42 1.39 13.77 1.32
C PHE A 42 0.98 12.31 1.14
N ALA A 43 1.92 11.39 1.16
CA ALA A 43 1.63 9.96 1.09
C ALA A 43 2.67 9.12 1.83
N VAL A 44 2.21 8.04 2.41
CA VAL A 44 3.06 7.01 3.01
C VAL A 44 2.59 5.67 2.48
N ALA A 45 3.50 4.86 1.97
CA ALA A 45 3.22 3.50 1.54
C ALA A 45 4.00 2.51 2.40
N VAL A 46 3.33 1.46 2.83
CA VAL A 46 3.93 0.33 3.53
C VAL A 46 3.86 -0.87 2.61
N LEU A 47 5.02 -1.42 2.26
CA LEU A 47 5.16 -2.55 1.34
C LEU A 47 5.71 -3.73 2.12
N PHE A 48 4.94 -4.80 2.16
CA PHE A 48 5.38 -6.03 2.82
C PHE A 48 6.18 -6.90 1.85
N ASP A 49 6.91 -7.89 2.37
CA ASP A 49 7.71 -8.77 1.55
C ASP A 49 6.87 -9.45 0.47
N PRO A 50 7.37 -9.54 -0.77
CA PRO A 50 6.69 -10.26 -1.83
C PRO A 50 6.54 -11.74 -1.52
N SER A 51 5.50 -12.35 -2.05
CA SER A 51 5.25 -13.78 -1.93
C SER A 51 4.69 -14.35 -3.22
N GLY A 52 5.10 -15.56 -3.55
CA GLY A 52 4.51 -16.36 -4.62
C GLY A 52 3.34 -17.23 -4.17
N GLU A 53 2.93 -17.11 -2.91
CA GLU A 53 1.86 -17.89 -2.33
C GLU A 53 0.61 -17.03 -2.10
N TRP A 54 -0.46 -17.32 -2.84
CA TRP A 54 -1.71 -16.57 -2.73
C TRP A 54 -2.27 -16.55 -1.32
N ASN A 55 -2.25 -17.70 -0.63
CA ASN A 55 -2.76 -17.80 0.73
C ASN A 55 -1.98 -16.89 1.71
N THR A 56 -0.66 -16.77 1.52
CA THR A 56 0.16 -15.86 2.33
C THR A 56 -0.24 -14.41 2.12
N LEU A 57 -0.48 -14.01 0.87
CA LEU A 57 -0.91 -12.66 0.53
C LEU A 57 -2.29 -12.35 1.13
N VAL A 58 -3.25 -13.25 0.96
CA VAL A 58 -4.61 -13.08 1.49
C VAL A 58 -4.61 -13.04 3.03
N ASN A 59 -3.82 -13.90 3.67
CA ASN A 59 -3.74 -13.90 5.13
C ASN A 59 -3.16 -12.59 5.67
N THR A 60 -2.14 -12.06 5.04
CA THR A 60 -1.57 -10.75 5.38
C THR A 60 -2.59 -9.63 5.15
N TYR A 61 -3.25 -9.63 4.00
CA TYR A 61 -4.31 -8.68 3.67
C TYR A 61 -5.43 -8.70 4.72
N ASN A 62 -5.96 -9.88 5.03
CA ASN A 62 -7.06 -10.03 5.98
C ASN A 62 -6.66 -9.59 7.39
N TYR A 63 -5.42 -9.85 7.80
CA TYR A 63 -4.91 -9.38 9.08
C TYR A 63 -4.99 -7.85 9.19
N TYR A 64 -4.49 -7.12 8.19
CA TYR A 64 -4.55 -5.66 8.20
C TYR A 64 -5.96 -5.12 7.98
N LYS A 65 -6.76 -5.76 7.15
CA LYS A 65 -8.16 -5.38 6.99
C LYS A 65 -8.90 -5.44 8.33
N ASP A 66 -8.68 -6.48 9.11
CA ASP A 66 -9.27 -6.60 10.44
C ASP A 66 -8.79 -5.49 11.38
N LEU A 67 -7.48 -5.21 11.42
CA LEU A 67 -6.93 -4.14 12.26
C LEU A 67 -7.51 -2.77 11.90
N TYR A 68 -7.54 -2.43 10.63
CA TYR A 68 -8.08 -1.13 10.18
C TYR A 68 -9.58 -1.04 10.39
N THR A 69 -10.31 -2.13 10.20
CA THR A 69 -11.74 -2.17 10.48
C THR A 69 -12.04 -1.94 11.96
N ARG A 70 -11.24 -2.53 12.85
CA ARG A 70 -11.37 -2.29 14.30
C ARG A 70 -11.09 -0.84 14.67
N LYS A 71 -10.16 -0.19 13.98
CA LYS A 71 -9.75 1.18 14.29
C LYS A 71 -10.65 2.23 13.64
N TYR A 72 -11.06 2.03 12.40
CA TYR A 72 -11.74 3.04 11.58
C TYR A 72 -13.15 2.66 11.16
N GLY A 73 -13.64 1.48 11.53
CA GLY A 73 -14.93 0.97 11.09
C GLY A 73 -14.83 0.21 9.76
N ASN A 74 -15.97 -0.14 9.19
CA ASN A 74 -16.01 -0.87 7.92
C ASN A 74 -15.37 -0.05 6.79
N PRO A 75 -14.68 -0.71 5.85
CA PRO A 75 -14.13 0.01 4.70
C PRO A 75 -15.25 0.68 3.88
N THR A 76 -14.94 1.85 3.36
CA THR A 76 -15.85 2.59 2.47
C THR A 76 -16.07 1.84 1.17
N ILE A 77 -15.02 1.20 0.66
CA ILE A 77 -15.05 0.36 -0.53
C ILE A 77 -14.25 -0.90 -0.22
N SER A 78 -14.76 -2.04 -0.67
CA SER A 78 -14.03 -3.31 -0.60
C SER A 78 -14.34 -4.10 -1.86
N LYS A 79 -13.28 -4.50 -2.58
CA LYS A 79 -13.35 -5.36 -3.76
C LYS A 79 -12.37 -6.51 -3.58
N GLU A 80 -12.90 -7.71 -3.59
CA GLU A 80 -12.13 -8.92 -3.37
C GLU A 80 -12.58 -9.95 -4.41
N LYS A 81 -12.03 -9.81 -5.63
CA LYS A 81 -12.42 -10.64 -6.77
C LYS A 81 -11.22 -11.27 -7.45
N ASN A 82 -11.29 -12.57 -7.61
CA ASN A 82 -10.45 -13.30 -8.53
C ASN A 82 -11.20 -13.47 -9.86
N PRO A 83 -10.52 -13.35 -11.01
CA PRO A 83 -11.13 -13.70 -12.29
C PRO A 83 -11.32 -15.21 -12.35
N ALA A 84 -12.54 -15.66 -12.58
CA ALA A 84 -12.94 -17.06 -12.64
C ALA A 84 -12.70 -17.87 -11.36
N HIS A 85 -13.12 -19.13 -11.37
CA HIS A 85 -12.91 -20.08 -10.28
C HIS A 85 -11.54 -20.74 -10.43
N LEU A 86 -10.50 -20.07 -9.88
CA LEU A 86 -9.13 -20.57 -9.95
C LEU A 86 -8.80 -21.30 -8.67
N ASP A 87 -8.49 -22.60 -8.78
CA ASP A 87 -8.24 -23.47 -7.64
C ASP A 87 -6.75 -23.65 -7.33
N SER A 88 -5.86 -23.35 -8.28
CA SER A 88 -4.43 -23.54 -8.07
C SER A 88 -3.72 -22.22 -7.75
N ASN A 89 -2.70 -22.31 -6.89
CA ASN A 89 -1.84 -21.18 -6.59
C ASN A 89 -1.18 -20.62 -7.85
N THR A 90 -0.68 -21.48 -8.72
CA THR A 90 -0.02 -21.06 -9.97
C THR A 90 -0.97 -20.26 -10.86
N ALA A 91 -2.21 -20.69 -11.02
CA ALA A 91 -3.19 -19.97 -11.82
C ALA A 91 -3.54 -18.62 -11.22
N LEU A 92 -3.74 -18.55 -9.89
CA LEU A 92 -4.00 -17.30 -9.18
C LEU A 92 -2.82 -16.33 -9.30
N MET A 93 -1.60 -16.80 -9.10
CA MET A 93 -0.41 -15.95 -9.19
C MET A 93 -0.13 -15.49 -10.62
N ALA A 94 -0.49 -16.29 -11.62
CA ALA A 94 -0.45 -15.86 -13.02
C ALA A 94 -1.39 -14.68 -13.28
N GLU A 95 -2.59 -14.72 -12.73
CA GLU A 95 -3.57 -13.63 -12.84
C GLU A 95 -3.13 -12.39 -12.06
N VAL A 96 -2.48 -12.55 -10.90
CA VAL A 96 -1.84 -11.44 -10.18
C VAL A 96 -0.80 -10.77 -11.08
N HIS A 97 0.04 -11.55 -11.72
CA HIS A 97 1.07 -11.04 -12.64
C HIS A 97 0.47 -10.26 -13.82
N GLN A 98 -0.65 -10.72 -14.36
CA GLN A 98 -1.36 -10.03 -15.43
C GLN A 98 -2.15 -8.81 -14.96
N GLY A 99 -2.31 -8.62 -13.65
CA GLY A 99 -3.04 -7.50 -13.09
C GLY A 99 -4.57 -7.65 -13.15
N THR A 100 -5.08 -8.86 -13.34
CA THR A 100 -6.52 -9.14 -13.43
C THR A 100 -7.17 -9.48 -12.11
N VAL A 101 -6.38 -9.77 -11.06
CA VAL A 101 -6.88 -9.93 -9.70
C VAL A 101 -7.09 -8.55 -9.09
N VAL A 102 -8.28 -8.31 -8.56
CA VAL A 102 -8.61 -7.07 -7.85
C VAL A 102 -8.89 -7.43 -6.38
N TRP A 103 -7.99 -7.00 -5.50
CA TRP A 103 -8.09 -7.28 -4.07
C TRP A 103 -7.69 -6.04 -3.30
N GLY A 104 -8.67 -5.31 -2.78
CA GLY A 104 -8.41 -4.05 -2.11
C GLY A 104 -9.57 -3.56 -1.26
N SER A 105 -9.24 -2.80 -0.24
CA SER A 105 -10.18 -2.10 0.63
C SER A 105 -9.68 -0.67 0.86
N ALA A 106 -10.61 0.24 1.07
CA ALA A 106 -10.28 1.64 1.33
C ALA A 106 -11.14 2.20 2.44
N TRP A 107 -10.54 3.08 3.23
CA TRP A 107 -11.21 3.80 4.32
C TRP A 107 -11.04 5.30 4.13
N GLU A 108 -12.15 6.03 4.20
CA GLU A 108 -12.08 7.47 4.37
C GLU A 108 -11.84 7.78 5.85
N VAL A 109 -10.83 8.57 6.14
CA VAL A 109 -10.46 8.97 7.48
C VAL A 109 -10.36 10.49 7.57
N THR A 110 -10.32 11.04 8.78
CA THR A 110 -10.17 12.48 8.95
C THR A 110 -8.88 12.97 8.29
N GLY A 111 -9.01 13.83 7.28
CA GLY A 111 -7.87 14.43 6.57
C GLY A 111 -7.24 13.56 5.49
N GLY A 112 -7.84 12.41 5.13
CA GLY A 112 -7.26 11.58 4.10
C GLY A 112 -7.96 10.27 3.84
N ASN A 113 -7.22 9.34 3.26
CA ASN A 113 -7.70 7.98 3.04
C ASN A 113 -6.59 6.95 3.27
N ILE A 114 -7.02 5.72 3.49
CA ILE A 114 -6.16 4.56 3.63
C ILE A 114 -6.61 3.52 2.62
N GLU A 115 -5.67 2.98 1.85
CA GLU A 115 -5.91 1.87 0.93
C GLU A 115 -5.06 0.68 1.33
N LEU A 116 -5.68 -0.50 1.35
CA LEU A 116 -5.03 -1.78 1.56
C LEU A 116 -5.28 -2.63 0.32
N SER A 117 -4.23 -3.18 -0.28
CA SER A 117 -4.37 -3.94 -1.53
C SER A 117 -3.34 -5.05 -1.65
N ILE A 118 -3.64 -6.00 -2.54
CA ILE A 118 -2.67 -6.97 -3.04
C ILE A 118 -2.30 -6.51 -4.45
N GLU A 119 -1.01 -6.27 -4.66
CA GLU A 119 -0.47 -5.72 -5.91
C GLU A 119 0.54 -6.68 -6.53
N LYS A 120 0.67 -6.64 -7.85
CA LYS A 120 1.75 -7.34 -8.54
C LYS A 120 3.10 -6.67 -8.27
N THR A 121 4.16 -7.44 -8.38
CA THR A 121 5.53 -6.92 -8.35
C THR A 121 6.14 -7.03 -9.75
N SER A 122 7.41 -6.64 -9.89
CA SER A 122 8.15 -6.86 -11.15
C SER A 122 8.54 -8.32 -11.36
N GLY A 123 8.45 -9.16 -10.33
CA GLY A 123 8.72 -10.59 -10.40
C GLY A 123 7.57 -11.36 -11.05
N PHE A 124 7.90 -12.52 -11.65
CA PHE A 124 6.89 -13.43 -12.19
C PHE A 124 6.20 -14.19 -11.05
N TYR A 125 4.87 -14.29 -11.14
CA TYR A 125 4.08 -15.06 -10.20
C TYR A 125 4.30 -14.72 -8.74
N GLU A 126 4.52 -13.41 -8.48
CA GLU A 126 4.58 -12.92 -7.10
C GLU A 126 3.76 -11.66 -6.95
N GLY A 127 3.31 -11.42 -5.72
CA GLY A 127 2.59 -10.23 -5.35
C GLY A 127 3.05 -9.72 -4.00
N MET A 128 2.52 -8.59 -3.59
CA MET A 128 2.78 -8.03 -2.28
C MET A 128 1.52 -7.35 -1.73
N VAL A 129 1.43 -7.29 -0.42
CA VAL A 129 0.42 -6.50 0.26
C VAL A 129 0.97 -5.10 0.46
N MET A 130 0.16 -4.10 0.16
CA MET A 130 0.52 -2.70 0.28
C MET A 130 -0.54 -1.94 1.07
N ILE A 131 -0.09 -1.03 1.93
CA ILE A 131 -0.95 -0.08 2.62
C ILE A 131 -0.51 1.32 2.20
N ARG A 132 -1.45 2.16 1.77
CA ARG A 132 -1.19 3.56 1.42
C ARG A 132 -2.00 4.48 2.30
N TYR A 133 -1.31 5.50 2.80
CA TYR A 133 -1.93 6.63 3.48
C TYR A 133 -1.77 7.85 2.60
N ARG A 134 -2.85 8.57 2.35
CA ARG A 134 -2.81 9.83 1.60
C ARG A 134 -3.45 10.94 2.42
N ASP A 135 -2.78 12.08 2.45
CA ASP A 135 -3.31 13.30 3.03
C ASP A 135 -4.13 14.03 1.97
N SER A 136 -5.42 14.18 2.20
CA SER A 136 -6.34 14.76 1.21
C SER A 136 -6.02 16.22 0.89
N GLN A 137 -5.60 17.00 1.89
CA GLN A 137 -5.27 18.41 1.71
C GLN A 137 -3.98 18.57 0.89
N ASN A 138 -2.95 17.79 1.20
CA ASN A 138 -1.69 17.85 0.47
C ASN A 138 -1.81 17.31 -0.94
N VAL A 139 -2.66 16.29 -1.18
CA VAL A 139 -2.97 15.81 -2.52
C VAL A 139 -3.66 16.90 -3.34
N GLU A 140 -4.65 17.58 -2.77
CA GLU A 140 -5.34 18.69 -3.45
C GLU A 140 -4.37 19.84 -3.77
N THR A 141 -3.49 20.19 -2.84
CA THR A 141 -2.46 21.22 -3.06
C THR A 141 -1.56 20.84 -4.23
N LYS A 142 -1.16 19.56 -4.33
CA LYS A 142 -0.37 19.08 -5.45
C LYS A 142 -1.14 19.20 -6.77
N ILE A 143 -2.40 18.79 -6.80
CA ILE A 143 -3.24 18.89 -8.00
C ILE A 143 -3.36 20.35 -8.45
N GLN A 144 -3.62 21.27 -7.53
CA GLN A 144 -3.70 22.69 -7.86
C GLN A 144 -2.40 23.20 -8.47
N LYS A 145 -1.26 22.85 -7.90
CA LYS A 145 0.04 23.23 -8.42
C LYS A 145 0.28 22.63 -9.82
N ASP A 146 -0.03 21.37 -10.02
CA ASP A 146 0.11 20.71 -11.33
C ASP A 146 -0.76 21.40 -12.39
N LEU A 147 -1.97 21.86 -12.00
CA LEU A 147 -2.85 22.62 -12.90
C LEU A 147 -2.28 23.99 -13.28
N GLU A 148 -1.53 24.62 -12.39
CA GLU A 148 -0.87 25.90 -12.68
C GLU A 148 0.23 25.77 -13.74
N ASP A 149 0.82 24.58 -13.87
CA ASP A 149 1.89 24.30 -14.83
C ASP A 149 1.37 23.93 -16.23
N ILE A 150 0.08 23.77 -16.39
CA ILE A 150 -0.58 23.49 -17.66
C ILE A 150 -1.03 24.81 -18.30
#